data_19f90e66efcfa8e4d60bdb8a1ae94754
#
_entry.id   19f90e66efcfa8e4d60bdb8a1ae94754
#
_cell.length_a   1.000
_cell.length_b   1.000
_cell.length_c   1.000
_cell.angle_alpha   90.00
_cell.angle_beta   90.00
_cell.angle_gamma   90.00
#
_symmetry.space_group_name_H-M   'P 1'
#
loop_
_entity.id
_entity.type
_entity.pdbx_description
1 polymer ?
#
loop_
_entity_poly.entity_id
_entity_poly.type
_entity_poly.pdbx_seq_one_letter_code
_entity_poly.pdbx_strand_id
1 'polypeptide(L)'
;MHASVAHMANDANLSMLEKRLGRRYARQRLGIEQDHEAQVFGHGINFFHIENLTPSHALMRVVLMASGLYWRGVANAAKVEVRHNRIDSPHLPESFDGFTILQLSDLHVDMSEAAMERVIALLKGVDYDLCVLTGDYRGKTYGPYAATLAGMAKVRAGLNGTVYG
;
A
#
# COMPACT_ATOMS: atom_id res chain seq x y z
N MET A 1 16.65 -25.34 -8.44
CA MET A 1 15.53 -25.83 -7.63
C MET A 1 14.65 -24.70 -7.07
N HIS A 2 15.19 -23.53 -6.65
CA HIS A 2 14.40 -22.40 -6.13
C HIS A 2 13.48 -21.70 -7.15
N ALA A 3 13.85 -21.61 -8.43
CA ALA A 3 13.04 -20.97 -9.46
C ALA A 3 11.72 -21.71 -9.76
N SER A 4 11.71 -23.05 -9.66
CA SER A 4 10.52 -23.87 -9.91
C SER A 4 9.45 -23.70 -8.82
N VAL A 5 9.85 -23.58 -7.56
CA VAL A 5 8.92 -23.41 -6.42
C VAL A 5 8.27 -22.02 -6.44
N ALA A 6 9.04 -20.98 -6.78
CA ALA A 6 8.51 -19.63 -6.92
C ALA A 6 7.51 -19.51 -8.09
N HIS A 7 7.77 -20.21 -9.19
CA HIS A 7 6.86 -20.24 -10.34
C HIS A 7 5.55 -20.96 -10.02
N MET A 8 5.60 -22.12 -9.35
CA MET A 8 4.41 -22.86 -8.92
C MET A 8 3.56 -22.08 -7.90
N ALA A 9 4.20 -21.36 -6.96
CA ALA A 9 3.48 -20.51 -6.00
C ALA A 9 2.77 -19.34 -6.72
N ASN A 10 3.38 -18.77 -7.75
CA ASN A 10 2.79 -17.71 -8.55
C ASN A 10 1.58 -18.21 -9.35
N ASP A 11 1.67 -19.40 -9.93
CA ASP A 11 0.56 -20.03 -10.67
C ASP A 11 -0.63 -20.37 -9.76
N ALA A 12 -0.39 -20.86 -8.53
CA ALA A 12 -1.42 -21.13 -7.55
C ALA A 12 -2.13 -19.84 -7.10
N ASN A 13 -1.38 -18.77 -6.86
CA ASN A 13 -1.92 -17.47 -6.51
C ASN A 13 -2.74 -16.86 -7.66
N LEU A 14 -2.26 -16.97 -8.89
CA LEU A 14 -2.98 -16.53 -10.08
C LEU A 14 -4.31 -17.28 -10.24
N SER A 15 -4.29 -18.60 -10.08
CA SER A 15 -5.51 -19.42 -10.15
C SER A 15 -6.53 -19.01 -9.08
N MET A 16 -6.09 -18.72 -7.86
CA MET A 16 -6.94 -18.23 -6.79
C MET A 16 -7.54 -16.84 -7.11
N LEU A 17 -6.73 -15.93 -7.63
CA LEU A 17 -7.19 -14.61 -8.05
C LEU A 17 -8.18 -14.69 -9.23
N GLU A 18 -7.90 -15.54 -10.23
CA GLU A 18 -8.82 -15.78 -11.35
C GLU A 18 -10.18 -16.31 -10.88
N LYS A 19 -10.18 -17.18 -9.87
CA LYS A 19 -11.41 -17.73 -9.28
C LYS A 19 -12.23 -16.68 -8.53
N ARG A 20 -11.57 -15.75 -7.82
CA ARG A 20 -12.23 -14.70 -7.02
C ARG A 20 -12.71 -13.50 -7.85
N LEU A 21 -11.90 -13.07 -8.80
CA LEU A 21 -12.10 -11.81 -9.53
C LEU A 21 -12.66 -12.05 -10.96
N GLY A 22 -12.65 -13.30 -11.42
CA GLY A 22 -12.88 -13.64 -12.80
C GLY A 22 -11.60 -13.56 -13.65
N ARG A 23 -11.43 -14.55 -14.52
CA ARG A 23 -10.21 -14.74 -15.33
C ARG A 23 -9.81 -13.52 -16.14
N ARG A 24 -10.80 -12.87 -16.79
CA ARG A 24 -10.54 -11.69 -17.63
C ARG A 24 -10.00 -10.52 -16.82
N TYR A 25 -10.63 -10.21 -15.68
CA TYR A 25 -10.24 -9.09 -14.85
C TYR A 25 -8.88 -9.31 -14.18
N ALA A 26 -8.63 -10.50 -13.62
CA ALA A 26 -7.36 -10.83 -13.00
C ALA A 26 -6.19 -10.69 -14.00
N ARG A 27 -6.35 -11.22 -15.23
CA ARG A 27 -5.30 -11.12 -16.26
C ARG A 27 -5.10 -9.72 -16.79
N GLN A 28 -6.18 -8.96 -16.96
CA GLN A 28 -6.10 -7.57 -17.35
C GLN A 28 -5.35 -6.74 -16.31
N ARG A 29 -5.64 -6.95 -15.03
CA ARG A 29 -4.98 -6.24 -13.94
C ARG A 29 -3.48 -6.57 -13.86
N LEU A 30 -3.13 -7.84 -13.95
CA LEU A 30 -1.72 -8.27 -13.98
C LEU A 30 -0.97 -7.71 -15.19
N GLY A 31 -1.61 -7.67 -16.38
CA GLY A 31 -1.02 -7.06 -17.57
C GLY A 31 -0.72 -5.58 -17.37
N ILE A 32 -1.66 -4.81 -16.79
CA ILE A 32 -1.47 -3.40 -16.49
C ILE A 32 -0.32 -3.19 -15.49
N GLU A 33 -0.19 -4.05 -14.49
CA GLU A 33 0.88 -3.94 -13.49
C GLU A 33 2.27 -4.30 -14.03
N GLN A 34 2.33 -5.15 -15.05
CA GLN A 34 3.57 -5.57 -15.69
C GLN A 34 3.99 -4.67 -16.85
N ASP A 35 3.01 -4.07 -17.53
CA ASP A 35 3.23 -3.28 -18.74
C ASP A 35 3.62 -1.85 -18.40
N HIS A 36 4.84 -1.48 -18.77
CA HIS A 36 5.41 -0.17 -18.46
C HIS A 36 4.86 0.95 -19.34
N GLU A 37 4.41 0.65 -20.54
CA GLU A 37 3.93 1.64 -21.51
C GLU A 37 2.48 2.08 -21.27
N ALA A 38 1.66 1.24 -20.66
CA ALA A 38 0.25 1.53 -20.37
C ALA A 38 0.00 2.61 -19.30
N GLN A 39 1.05 3.21 -18.75
CA GLN A 39 0.99 3.92 -17.49
C GLN A 39 1.00 5.43 -17.60
N VAL A 40 1.50 5.94 -18.70
CA VAL A 40 1.49 7.39 -18.97
C VAL A 40 0.16 7.79 -19.60
N PHE A 41 -0.45 6.89 -20.36
CA PHE A 41 -1.70 7.13 -21.09
C PHE A 41 -2.75 6.06 -20.70
N GLY A 42 -3.81 6.49 -20.04
CA GLY A 42 -4.97 5.66 -19.73
C GLY A 42 -6.12 5.87 -20.73
N HIS A 43 -7.14 5.01 -20.64
CA HIS A 43 -8.38 5.18 -21.39
C HIS A 43 -9.43 5.82 -20.48
N GLY A 44 -10.01 6.96 -20.92
CA GLY A 44 -11.06 7.66 -20.20
C GLY A 44 -10.68 9.06 -19.72
N ILE A 45 -11.45 9.61 -18.75
CA ILE A 45 -11.31 11.00 -18.27
C ILE A 45 -9.96 11.27 -17.60
N ASN A 46 -9.33 10.27 -16.98
CA ASN A 46 -7.98 10.37 -16.39
C ASN A 46 -6.91 9.90 -17.38
N PHE A 47 -6.85 10.60 -18.48
CA PHE A 47 -5.98 10.25 -19.61
C PHE A 47 -4.49 10.42 -19.33
N PHE A 48 -4.10 11.23 -18.35
CA PHE A 48 -2.71 11.62 -18.13
C PHE A 48 -2.31 11.45 -16.64
N HIS A 49 -1.44 10.49 -16.40
CA HIS A 49 -0.89 10.22 -15.06
C HIS A 49 0.41 11.00 -14.85
N ILE A 50 0.30 12.23 -14.37
CA ILE A 50 1.45 13.12 -14.10
C ILE A 50 2.41 12.49 -13.06
N GLU A 51 1.87 11.73 -12.13
CA GLU A 51 2.63 11.03 -11.10
C GLU A 51 3.64 10.02 -11.67
N ASN A 52 3.40 9.51 -12.86
CA ASN A 52 4.29 8.54 -13.52
C ASN A 52 5.38 9.19 -14.41
N LEU A 53 5.38 10.52 -14.55
CA LEU A 53 6.41 11.23 -15.30
C LEU A 53 7.69 11.36 -14.47
N THR A 54 8.71 10.59 -14.81
CA THR A 54 10.03 10.62 -14.16
C THR A 54 10.64 12.03 -14.09
N PRO A 55 10.52 12.90 -15.14
CA PRO A 55 11.04 14.27 -15.07
C PRO A 55 10.34 15.15 -14.03
N SER A 56 9.05 14.95 -13.76
CA SER A 56 8.30 15.76 -12.79
C SER A 56 8.79 15.52 -11.36
N HIS A 57 9.08 14.29 -11.00
CA HIS A 57 9.66 13.94 -9.69
C HIS A 57 11.06 14.54 -9.50
N ALA A 58 11.90 14.50 -10.55
CA ALA A 58 13.22 15.07 -10.50
C ALA A 58 13.17 16.60 -10.34
N LEU A 59 12.30 17.26 -11.10
CA LEU A 59 12.11 18.72 -11.02
C LEU A 59 11.57 19.11 -9.63
N MET A 60 10.55 18.42 -9.12
CA MET A 60 9.99 18.68 -7.78
C MET A 60 11.06 18.50 -6.71
N ARG A 61 11.88 17.46 -6.79
CA ARG A 61 12.99 17.23 -5.87
C ARG A 61 14.01 18.37 -5.89
N VAL A 62 14.39 18.83 -7.09
CA VAL A 62 15.34 19.97 -7.24
C VAL A 62 14.75 21.24 -6.63
N VAL A 63 13.48 21.56 -6.90
CA VAL A 63 12.80 22.73 -6.32
C VAL A 63 12.73 22.65 -4.80
N LEU A 64 12.39 21.48 -4.24
CA LEU A 64 12.33 21.26 -2.80
C LEU A 64 13.72 21.35 -2.15
N MET A 65 14.76 20.87 -2.83
CA MET A 65 16.14 21.02 -2.34
C MET A 65 16.60 22.47 -2.37
N ALA A 66 16.34 23.18 -3.46
CA ALA A 66 16.71 24.59 -3.61
C ALA A 66 15.99 25.51 -2.60
N SER A 67 14.75 25.17 -2.24
CA SER A 67 13.97 25.88 -1.22
C SER A 67 14.30 25.48 0.23
N GLY A 68 15.18 24.48 0.44
CA GLY A 68 15.48 23.95 1.78
C GLY A 68 14.37 23.09 2.40
N LEU A 69 13.25 22.87 1.69
CA LEU A 69 12.08 22.15 2.21
C LEU A 69 12.19 20.64 2.08
N TYR A 70 13.11 20.14 1.25
CA TYR A 70 13.25 18.70 1.00
C TYR A 70 13.47 17.89 2.29
N TRP A 71 14.46 18.27 3.09
CA TRP A 71 14.78 17.54 4.32
C TRP A 71 13.67 17.64 5.37
N ARG A 72 12.99 18.78 5.40
CA ARG A 72 11.81 18.94 6.27
C ARG A 72 10.66 18.02 5.82
N GLY A 73 10.44 17.89 4.52
CA GLY A 73 9.46 16.96 3.96
C GLY A 73 9.77 15.51 4.31
N VAL A 74 11.03 15.08 4.13
CA VAL A 74 11.49 13.73 4.51
C VAL A 74 11.30 13.47 6.01
N ALA A 75 11.69 14.41 6.87
CA ALA A 75 11.51 14.28 8.31
C ALA A 75 10.03 14.23 8.72
N ASN A 76 9.17 15.00 8.06
CA ASN A 76 7.73 14.97 8.32
C ASN A 76 7.08 13.66 7.87
N ALA A 77 7.50 13.11 6.74
CA ALA A 77 6.98 11.81 6.26
C ALA A 77 7.25 10.67 7.26
N ALA A 78 8.34 10.74 8.01
CA ALA A 78 8.67 9.77 9.04
C ALA A 78 7.92 9.98 10.38
N LYS A 79 7.18 11.09 10.54
CA LYS A 79 6.39 11.38 11.75
C LYS A 79 5.01 10.72 11.67
N VAL A 80 4.99 9.39 11.60
CA VAL A 80 3.72 8.65 11.63
C VAL A 80 3.17 8.65 13.06
N GLU A 81 1.86 8.91 13.18
CA GLU A 81 1.14 8.97 14.45
C GLU A 81 -0.09 8.07 14.41
N VAL A 82 -0.44 7.49 15.54
CA VAL A 82 -1.71 6.81 15.74
C VAL A 82 -2.78 7.86 16.05
N ARG A 83 -3.88 7.82 15.30
CA ARG A 83 -5.03 8.70 15.54
C ARG A 83 -6.21 7.86 16.00
N HIS A 84 -6.85 8.30 17.08
CA HIS A 84 -8.05 7.66 17.60
C HIS A 84 -9.29 8.45 17.16
N ASN A 85 -10.17 7.78 16.46
CA ASN A 85 -11.46 8.31 16.05
C ASN A 85 -12.55 7.48 16.74
N ARG A 86 -13.50 8.14 17.35
CA ARG A 86 -14.66 7.49 17.98
C ARG A 86 -15.87 7.64 17.06
N ILE A 87 -16.57 6.53 16.85
CA ILE A 87 -17.80 6.49 16.06
C ILE A 87 -18.92 6.03 17.01
N ASP A 88 -19.86 6.92 17.29
CA ASP A 88 -21.05 6.61 18.07
C ASP A 88 -22.26 6.53 17.13
N SER A 89 -23.00 5.43 17.18
CA SER A 89 -24.22 5.26 16.39
C SER A 89 -25.26 4.47 17.15
N PRO A 90 -26.50 4.96 17.25
CA PRO A 90 -27.60 4.24 17.91
C PRO A 90 -28.06 3.00 17.14
N HIS A 91 -27.54 2.78 15.92
CA HIS A 91 -27.87 1.64 15.06
C HIS A 91 -26.86 0.50 15.17
N LEU A 92 -25.77 0.69 15.91
CA LEU A 92 -24.80 -0.38 16.14
C LEU A 92 -25.34 -1.34 17.22
N PRO A 93 -25.22 -2.66 17.00
CA PRO A 93 -25.51 -3.63 18.04
C PRO A 93 -24.60 -3.43 19.26
N GLU A 94 -25.09 -3.73 20.45
CA GLU A 94 -24.35 -3.62 21.73
C GLU A 94 -23.04 -4.43 21.71
N SER A 95 -22.97 -5.52 20.92
CA SER A 95 -21.76 -6.32 20.74
C SER A 95 -20.59 -5.57 20.10
N PHE A 96 -20.83 -4.39 19.51
CA PHE A 96 -19.80 -3.51 18.97
C PHE A 96 -19.40 -2.39 19.94
N ASP A 97 -19.97 -2.34 21.12
CA ASP A 97 -19.51 -1.35 22.11
C ASP A 97 -18.07 -1.64 22.53
N GLY A 98 -17.20 -0.63 22.36
CA GLY A 98 -15.77 -0.76 22.59
C GLY A 98 -14.99 -1.48 21.48
N PHE A 99 -15.64 -1.95 20.41
CA PHE A 99 -14.95 -2.63 19.30
C PHE A 99 -14.01 -1.68 18.56
N THR A 100 -12.76 -2.08 18.43
CA THR A 100 -11.70 -1.25 17.88
C THR A 100 -11.22 -1.78 16.53
N ILE A 101 -11.22 -0.92 15.53
CA ILE A 101 -10.69 -1.22 14.19
C ILE A 101 -9.40 -0.43 13.96
N LEU A 102 -8.32 -1.15 13.71
CA LEU A 102 -7.08 -0.54 13.19
C LEU A 102 -7.20 -0.41 11.67
N GLN A 103 -7.17 0.81 11.17
CA GLN A 103 -7.12 1.07 9.74
C GLN A 103 -5.70 1.51 9.33
N LEU A 104 -5.16 0.84 8.32
CA LEU A 104 -3.92 1.23 7.64
C LEU A 104 -4.24 1.50 6.17
N SER A 105 -3.92 2.71 5.71
CA SER A 105 -4.14 3.14 4.33
C SER A 105 -2.90 3.83 3.79
N ASP A 106 -2.74 3.84 2.47
CA ASP A 106 -1.72 4.63 1.76
C ASP A 106 -0.30 4.41 2.30
N LEU A 107 0.04 3.15 2.55
CA LEU A 107 1.27 2.78 3.21
C LEU A 107 2.52 3.09 2.38
N HIS A 108 2.43 3.02 1.03
CA HIS A 108 3.56 3.29 0.13
C HIS A 108 4.88 2.71 0.66
N VAL A 109 4.85 1.42 1.03
CA VAL A 109 5.92 0.74 1.81
C VAL A 109 7.30 0.76 1.14
N ASP A 110 7.35 1.06 -0.16
CA ASP A 110 8.55 1.16 -0.98
C ASP A 110 9.12 2.59 -1.08
N MET A 111 8.46 3.59 -0.46
CA MET A 111 8.87 5.00 -0.58
C MET A 111 9.75 5.49 0.56
N SER A 112 9.49 5.09 1.81
CA SER A 112 10.22 5.58 2.98
C SER A 112 10.41 4.48 4.02
N GLU A 113 11.64 4.01 4.14
CA GLU A 113 12.02 3.02 5.14
C GLU A 113 11.78 3.54 6.57
N ALA A 114 12.17 4.79 6.84
CA ALA A 114 11.98 5.42 8.15
C ALA A 114 10.49 5.52 8.55
N ALA A 115 9.61 5.83 7.60
CA ALA A 115 8.16 5.82 7.85
C ALA A 115 7.67 4.41 8.17
N MET A 116 8.12 3.41 7.44
CA MET A 116 7.74 2.01 7.66
C MET A 116 8.25 1.46 8.99
N GLU A 117 9.48 1.74 9.36
CA GLU A 117 10.02 1.38 10.68
C GLU A 117 9.18 2.01 11.80
N ARG A 118 8.76 3.26 11.62
CA ARG A 118 7.89 3.93 12.57
C ARG A 118 6.51 3.30 12.64
N VAL A 119 5.89 2.96 11.51
CA VAL A 119 4.62 2.20 11.47
C VAL A 119 4.75 0.90 12.25
N ILE A 120 5.76 0.08 11.94
CA ILE A 120 5.97 -1.23 12.59
C ILE A 120 6.21 -1.06 14.10
N ALA A 121 6.92 -0.01 14.52
CA ALA A 121 7.13 0.27 15.93
C ALA A 121 5.83 0.65 16.64
N LEU A 122 4.96 1.44 15.99
CA LEU A 122 3.65 1.83 16.54
C LEU A 122 2.69 0.65 16.64
N LEU A 123 2.70 -0.27 15.67
CA LEU A 123 1.83 -1.46 15.69
C LEU A 123 1.99 -2.33 16.93
N LYS A 124 3.17 -2.32 17.55
CA LYS A 124 3.45 -3.09 18.78
C LYS A 124 2.70 -2.59 20.02
N GLY A 125 2.25 -1.35 20.00
CA GLY A 125 1.60 -0.69 21.12
C GLY A 125 0.12 -0.34 20.89
N VAL A 126 -0.48 -0.84 19.80
CA VAL A 126 -1.90 -0.58 19.47
C VAL A 126 -2.71 -1.85 19.67
N ASP A 127 -3.70 -1.76 20.55
CA ASP A 127 -4.69 -2.83 20.74
C ASP A 127 -5.89 -2.59 19.81
N TYR A 128 -6.34 -3.66 19.16
CA TYR A 128 -7.49 -3.65 18.25
C TYR A 128 -8.08 -5.05 18.08
N ASP A 129 -9.36 -5.11 17.72
CA ASP A 129 -10.10 -6.35 17.49
C ASP A 129 -9.94 -6.82 16.03
N LEU A 130 -9.79 -5.87 15.11
CA LEU A 130 -9.74 -6.12 13.68
C LEU A 130 -8.81 -5.11 13.00
N CYS A 131 -8.02 -5.57 12.03
CA CYS A 131 -7.25 -4.69 11.15
C CYS A 131 -7.82 -4.68 9.74
N VAL A 132 -7.92 -3.50 9.12
CA VAL A 132 -8.28 -3.32 7.72
C VAL A 132 -7.17 -2.59 6.97
N LEU A 133 -6.80 -3.13 5.82
CA LEU A 133 -5.84 -2.54 4.90
C LEU A 133 -6.62 -2.00 3.71
N THR A 134 -6.70 -0.69 3.57
CA THR A 134 -7.61 -0.05 2.59
C THR A 134 -6.92 0.34 1.28
N GLY A 135 -5.75 -0.21 1.00
CA GLY A 135 -5.07 -0.09 -0.30
C GLY A 135 -3.89 0.86 -0.31
N ASP A 136 -3.47 1.20 -1.51
CA ASP A 136 -2.34 2.05 -1.86
C ASP A 136 -1.02 1.67 -1.17
N TYR A 137 -0.61 0.41 -1.41
CA TYR A 137 0.55 -0.18 -0.75
C TYR A 137 1.88 0.23 -1.36
N ARG A 138 1.90 0.79 -2.58
CA ARG A 138 3.12 1.10 -3.31
C ARG A 138 3.10 2.51 -3.90
N GLY A 139 4.27 3.12 -4.01
CA GLY A 139 4.42 4.47 -4.55
C GLY A 139 4.33 4.60 -6.07
N LYS A 140 4.39 3.46 -6.80
CA LYS A 140 4.24 3.44 -8.25
C LYS A 140 3.17 2.47 -8.67
N THR A 141 2.39 2.80 -9.69
CA THR A 141 1.34 1.94 -10.23
C THR A 141 1.91 0.80 -11.09
N TYR A 142 3.21 0.77 -11.35
CA TYR A 142 3.87 -0.13 -12.29
C TYR A 142 5.31 -0.51 -11.93
N GLY A 143 5.90 -1.42 -12.70
CA GLY A 143 7.28 -1.87 -12.54
C GLY A 143 7.45 -2.92 -11.44
N PRO A 144 8.68 -3.22 -11.02
CA PRO A 144 8.97 -4.27 -10.06
C PRO A 144 8.28 -4.02 -8.72
N TYR A 145 7.63 -5.04 -8.17
CA TYR A 145 6.89 -4.97 -6.89
C TYR A 145 7.57 -5.73 -5.74
N ALA A 146 8.78 -6.24 -5.94
CA ALA A 146 9.48 -7.02 -4.93
C ALA A 146 9.72 -6.24 -3.62
N ALA A 147 10.06 -4.96 -3.72
CA ALA A 147 10.22 -4.09 -2.55
C ALA A 147 8.91 -3.90 -1.78
N THR A 148 7.80 -3.73 -2.51
CA THR A 148 6.46 -3.62 -1.92
C THR A 148 6.07 -4.90 -1.19
N LEU A 149 6.28 -6.07 -1.80
CA LEU A 149 6.00 -7.35 -1.14
C LEU A 149 6.84 -7.54 0.12
N ALA A 150 8.13 -7.20 0.08
CA ALA A 150 9.00 -7.28 1.25
C ALA A 150 8.56 -6.31 2.36
N GLY A 151 8.16 -5.08 2.00
CA GLY A 151 7.63 -4.09 2.92
C GLY A 151 6.31 -4.55 3.56
N MET A 152 5.36 -5.02 2.76
CA MET A 152 4.09 -5.53 3.25
C MET A 152 4.24 -6.78 4.12
N ALA A 153 5.22 -7.66 3.83
CA ALA A 153 5.54 -8.79 4.69
C ALA A 153 5.99 -8.34 6.09
N LYS A 154 6.80 -7.29 6.18
CA LYS A 154 7.21 -6.67 7.46
C LYS A 154 6.01 -6.09 8.21
N VAL A 155 5.13 -5.35 7.51
CA VAL A 155 3.89 -4.81 8.11
C VAL A 155 3.02 -5.96 8.62
N ARG A 156 2.79 -7.00 7.80
CA ARG A 156 1.98 -8.17 8.19
C ARG A 156 2.54 -8.89 9.42
N ALA A 157 3.85 -8.99 9.53
CA ALA A 157 4.51 -9.59 10.70
C ALA A 157 4.33 -8.77 11.99
N GLY A 158 4.07 -7.46 11.88
CA GLY A 158 3.75 -6.58 13.00
C GLY A 158 2.27 -6.56 13.39
N LEU A 159 1.38 -7.16 12.59
CA LEU A 159 -0.06 -7.19 12.83
C LEU A 159 -0.49 -8.48 13.51
N ASN A 160 -1.35 -8.35 14.51
CA ASN A 160 -1.97 -9.47 15.24
C ASN A 160 -3.42 -9.68 14.80
N GLY A 161 -3.95 -10.86 15.05
CA GLY A 161 -5.37 -11.16 14.85
C GLY A 161 -5.82 -11.16 13.39
N THR A 162 -7.10 -10.82 13.19
CA THR A 162 -7.75 -10.84 11.88
C THR A 162 -7.41 -9.59 11.08
N VAL A 163 -6.96 -9.80 9.85
CA VAL A 163 -6.59 -8.72 8.91
C VAL A 163 -7.33 -8.92 7.61
N TYR A 164 -8.03 -7.88 7.15
CA TYR A 164 -8.66 -7.79 5.84
C TYR A 164 -7.94 -6.77 4.96
N GLY A 165 -7.84 -7.07 3.65
CA GLY A 165 -7.24 -6.19 2.65
C GLY A 165 -7.60 -6.58 1.24
#